data_54fd02c2d2fa5b2a983393f660636713
#
_entry.id   54fd02c2d2fa5b2a983393f660636713
#
_cell.length_a   1.000
_cell.length_b   1.000
_cell.length_c   1.000
_cell.angle_alpha   90.00
_cell.angle_beta   90.00
_cell.angle_gamma   90.00
#
_symmetry.space_group_name_H-M   'P 1'
#
loop_
_entity.id
_entity.type
_entity.pdbx_description
1 polymer ?
#
loop_
_entity_poly.entity_id
_entity_poly.type
_entity_poly.pdbx_seq_one_letter_code
_entity_poly.pdbx_strand_id
1 'polypeptide(L)'
;MNTYLDFEKPIESLDSRILELKSLNESNPSDLLVDEIQEIENQINISYEKIFSSITPWQRTQISRHPQRPKTRDYIENLITDFYPLSGDRAFSEDKAIMGGFGKFRGQSVLVMGHEKGHDTYSRIEHNFGMPKPEGYRKAQRLMKLAEHFDIPVISFVDTPGAYSGLGAEQRGQSEAIARTTECCLSLGVPIVVVIIGEGGSGGAVAIGTGNNVLMLENSVYSVISPEGCSSILWKDTSKTAEAAEALKLTASDMLKIDVIDKIIPEPIGGAHRHHLVTINNTGDAIENYLNILSNQHGNELKHSRQERYLQIGRLGLFSEKTTTANEVLDNKYGKSRPQQPFYLNTKIQIFFLIFVTLIILFSYWIFN
;
A
#
# COMPACT_ATOMS: atom_id res chain seq x y z
N MET A 1 -6.21 -13.39 25.31
CA MET A 1 -5.83 -14.69 24.69
C MET A 1 -5.21 -14.40 23.34
N ASN A 2 -4.09 -15.06 23.04
CA ASN A 2 -3.50 -15.00 21.71
C ASN A 2 -4.38 -15.74 20.71
N THR A 3 -4.53 -15.21 19.51
CA THR A 3 -5.17 -15.90 18.39
C THR A 3 -4.08 -16.61 17.59
N TYR A 4 -4.29 -17.87 17.21
CA TYR A 4 -3.35 -18.65 16.41
C TYR A 4 -3.95 -18.99 15.06
N LEU A 5 -3.15 -18.88 14.00
CA LEU A 5 -3.51 -19.36 12.67
C LEU A 5 -3.35 -20.89 12.63
N ASP A 6 -4.01 -21.56 11.68
CA ASP A 6 -4.00 -23.03 11.62
C ASP A 6 -2.59 -23.63 11.58
N PHE A 7 -1.67 -22.99 10.91
CA PHE A 7 -0.27 -23.43 10.84
C PHE A 7 0.56 -23.07 12.08
N GLU A 8 0.04 -22.23 13.00
CA GLU A 8 0.65 -21.89 14.30
C GLU A 8 0.15 -22.79 15.44
N LYS A 9 -0.84 -23.67 15.21
CA LYS A 9 -1.40 -24.56 16.25
C LYS A 9 -0.38 -25.37 17.04
N PRO A 10 0.73 -25.85 16.45
CA PRO A 10 1.77 -26.51 17.23
C PRO A 10 2.37 -25.63 18.33
N ILE A 11 2.37 -24.31 18.14
CA ILE A 11 2.90 -23.34 19.10
C ILE A 11 1.86 -23.06 20.20
N GLU A 12 0.57 -23.03 19.86
CA GLU A 12 -0.53 -22.81 20.80
C GLU A 12 -0.48 -23.76 22.00
N SER A 13 -0.19 -25.05 21.75
CA SER A 13 -0.08 -26.05 22.80
C SER A 13 1.11 -25.81 23.74
N LEU A 14 2.24 -25.35 23.19
CA LEU A 14 3.44 -25.01 23.97
C LEU A 14 3.22 -23.72 24.79
N ASP A 15 2.63 -22.69 24.19
CA ASP A 15 2.29 -21.45 24.90
C ASP A 15 1.32 -21.70 26.05
N SER A 16 0.32 -22.56 25.85
CA SER A 16 -0.60 -22.97 26.92
C SER A 16 0.12 -23.66 28.07
N ARG A 17 1.08 -24.53 27.75
CA ARG A 17 1.90 -25.20 28.74
C ARG A 17 2.78 -24.23 29.54
N ILE A 18 3.38 -23.25 28.88
CA ILE A 18 4.16 -22.20 29.57
C ILE A 18 3.28 -21.41 30.54
N LEU A 19 2.05 -21.05 30.16
CA LEU A 19 1.15 -20.32 31.06
C LEU A 19 0.82 -21.12 32.30
N GLU A 20 0.57 -22.43 32.16
CA GLU A 20 0.36 -23.33 33.29
C GLU A 20 1.60 -23.37 34.21
N LEU A 21 2.78 -23.60 33.66
CA LEU A 21 4.02 -23.68 34.42
C LEU A 21 4.37 -22.34 35.11
N LYS A 22 4.18 -21.21 34.47
CA LYS A 22 4.38 -19.90 35.08
C LYS A 22 3.43 -19.68 36.26
N SER A 23 2.16 -20.05 36.14
CA SER A 23 1.18 -19.98 37.23
C SER A 23 1.55 -20.92 38.40
N LEU A 24 2.06 -22.12 38.10
CA LEU A 24 2.57 -23.04 39.12
C LEU A 24 3.81 -22.50 39.82
N ASN A 25 4.74 -21.93 39.08
CA ASN A 25 5.96 -21.35 39.61
C ASN A 25 5.70 -20.09 40.48
N GLU A 26 4.68 -19.29 40.12
CA GLU A 26 4.23 -18.17 40.96
C GLU A 26 3.66 -18.67 42.30
N SER A 27 2.96 -19.80 42.30
CA SER A 27 2.36 -20.39 43.49
C SER A 27 3.36 -21.17 44.37
N ASN A 28 4.35 -21.80 43.73
CA ASN A 28 5.39 -22.61 44.36
C ASN A 28 6.69 -22.54 43.59
N PRO A 29 7.54 -21.50 43.81
CA PRO A 29 8.77 -21.28 43.10
C PRO A 29 9.72 -22.47 43.15
N SER A 30 10.22 -22.93 42.02
CA SER A 30 11.13 -24.06 41.90
C SER A 30 12.10 -23.86 40.69
N ASP A 31 13.39 -24.09 40.91
CA ASP A 31 14.39 -24.04 39.85
C ASP A 31 14.07 -25.03 38.73
N LEU A 32 13.53 -26.19 39.03
CA LEU A 32 13.10 -27.20 38.04
C LEU A 32 11.98 -26.65 37.12
N LEU A 33 11.04 -25.86 37.65
CA LEU A 33 9.99 -25.22 36.85
C LEU A 33 10.56 -24.12 35.95
N VAL A 34 11.55 -23.40 36.44
CA VAL A 34 12.25 -22.37 35.63
C VAL A 34 12.98 -23.03 34.47
N ASP A 35 13.69 -24.11 34.68
CA ASP A 35 14.40 -24.87 33.64
C ASP A 35 13.41 -25.46 32.61
N GLU A 36 12.26 -26.03 33.05
CA GLU A 36 11.21 -26.55 32.16
C GLU A 36 10.61 -25.42 31.29
N ILE A 37 10.31 -24.27 31.89
CA ILE A 37 9.81 -23.09 31.15
C ILE A 37 10.82 -22.68 30.08
N GLN A 38 12.11 -22.57 30.42
CA GLN A 38 13.16 -22.16 29.49
C GLN A 38 13.30 -23.15 28.32
N GLU A 39 13.21 -24.44 28.59
CA GLU A 39 13.24 -25.48 27.55
C GLU A 39 12.05 -25.34 26.58
N ILE A 40 10.83 -25.11 27.08
CA ILE A 40 9.66 -24.92 26.24
C ILE A 40 9.75 -23.59 25.47
N GLU A 41 10.26 -22.51 26.06
CA GLU A 41 10.51 -21.25 25.34
C GLU A 41 11.49 -21.46 24.17
N ASN A 42 12.53 -22.26 24.35
CA ASN A 42 13.45 -22.64 23.28
C ASN A 42 12.75 -23.45 22.17
N GLN A 43 11.89 -24.41 22.54
CA GLN A 43 11.10 -25.21 21.58
C GLN A 43 10.13 -24.35 20.80
N ILE A 44 9.52 -23.34 21.41
CA ILE A 44 8.66 -22.35 20.73
C ILE A 44 9.48 -21.56 19.70
N ASN A 45 10.65 -21.06 20.07
CA ASN A 45 11.52 -20.30 19.16
C ASN A 45 11.92 -21.15 17.94
N ILE A 46 12.36 -22.40 18.16
CA ILE A 46 12.69 -23.34 17.09
C ILE A 46 11.46 -23.61 16.18
N SER A 47 10.27 -23.73 16.78
CA SER A 47 9.03 -23.96 16.04
C SER A 47 8.66 -22.75 15.19
N TYR A 48 8.79 -21.53 15.73
CA TYR A 48 8.60 -20.30 14.95
C TYR A 48 9.62 -20.20 13.80
N GLU A 49 10.91 -20.42 14.04
CA GLU A 49 11.92 -20.40 12.98
C GLU A 49 11.58 -21.39 11.87
N LYS A 50 11.19 -22.60 12.21
CA LYS A 50 10.81 -23.64 11.25
C LYS A 50 9.58 -23.24 10.44
N ILE A 51 8.54 -22.72 11.08
CA ILE A 51 7.30 -22.29 10.40
C ILE A 51 7.58 -21.07 9.51
N PHE A 52 8.21 -20.04 10.06
CA PHE A 52 8.38 -18.76 9.37
C PHE A 52 9.45 -18.79 8.27
N SER A 53 10.37 -19.76 8.28
CA SER A 53 11.34 -19.96 7.20
C SER A 53 10.71 -20.45 5.87
N SER A 54 9.50 -21.02 5.90
CA SER A 54 8.85 -21.66 4.75
C SER A 54 7.40 -21.22 4.54
N ILE A 55 7.04 -20.00 5.00
CA ILE A 55 5.68 -19.46 4.87
C ILE A 55 5.30 -19.28 3.40
N THR A 56 4.17 -19.87 3.02
CA THR A 56 3.57 -19.73 1.70
C THR A 56 2.93 -18.35 1.48
N PRO A 57 2.71 -17.89 0.23
CA PRO A 57 1.98 -16.65 -0.06
C PRO A 57 0.57 -16.61 0.56
N TRP A 58 -0.13 -17.75 0.63
CA TRP A 58 -1.42 -17.83 1.30
C TRP A 58 -1.30 -17.63 2.81
N GLN A 59 -0.32 -18.26 3.46
CA GLN A 59 -0.07 -18.05 4.89
C GLN A 59 0.34 -16.59 5.19
N ARG A 60 1.14 -15.95 4.33
CA ARG A 60 1.43 -14.49 4.45
C ARG A 60 0.14 -13.66 4.35
N THR A 61 -0.77 -14.03 3.45
CA THR A 61 -2.09 -13.37 3.37
C THR A 61 -2.87 -13.51 4.68
N GLN A 62 -2.87 -14.69 5.29
CA GLN A 62 -3.51 -14.92 6.59
C GLN A 62 -2.85 -14.08 7.72
N ILE A 63 -1.51 -14.01 7.75
CA ILE A 63 -0.77 -13.16 8.71
C ILE A 63 -1.08 -11.67 8.50
N SER A 64 -1.15 -11.20 7.25
CA SER A 64 -1.47 -9.80 6.95
C SER A 64 -2.84 -9.38 7.46
N ARG A 65 -3.77 -10.32 7.59
CA ARG A 65 -5.14 -10.16 8.08
C ARG A 65 -5.31 -10.46 9.56
N HIS A 66 -4.24 -10.87 10.25
CA HIS A 66 -4.33 -11.31 11.63
C HIS A 66 -4.99 -10.23 12.51
N PRO A 67 -6.00 -10.58 13.35
CA PRO A 67 -6.75 -9.61 14.14
C PRO A 67 -5.89 -8.79 15.11
N GLN A 68 -4.81 -9.39 15.61
CA GLN A 68 -3.86 -8.77 16.54
C GLN A 68 -2.72 -8.03 15.82
N ARG A 69 -2.70 -7.96 14.47
CA ARG A 69 -1.69 -7.18 13.75
C ARG A 69 -1.87 -5.69 14.02
N PRO A 70 -0.79 -4.91 14.25
CA PRO A 70 -0.87 -3.46 14.44
C PRO A 70 -1.56 -2.76 13.28
N LYS A 71 -2.47 -1.83 13.57
CA LYS A 71 -3.25 -1.06 12.61
C LYS A 71 -2.79 0.38 12.57
N THR A 72 -3.29 1.18 11.67
CA THR A 72 -2.91 2.59 11.51
C THR A 72 -2.94 3.37 12.83
N ARG A 73 -3.94 3.15 13.66
CA ARG A 73 -4.05 3.77 14.97
C ARG A 73 -2.85 3.44 15.87
N ASP A 74 -2.41 2.18 15.89
CA ASP A 74 -1.28 1.76 16.73
C ASP A 74 0.03 2.45 16.30
N TYR A 75 0.23 2.61 14.99
CA TYR A 75 1.39 3.36 14.47
C TYR A 75 1.30 4.84 14.83
N ILE A 76 0.13 5.46 14.74
CA ILE A 76 -0.06 6.86 15.12
C ILE A 76 0.21 7.05 16.61
N GLU A 77 -0.39 6.21 17.47
CA GLU A 77 -0.25 6.33 18.93
C GLU A 77 1.19 6.15 19.41
N ASN A 78 2.00 5.34 18.71
CA ASN A 78 3.38 5.06 19.11
C ASN A 78 4.43 5.95 18.43
N LEU A 79 4.17 6.44 17.21
CA LEU A 79 5.16 7.19 16.43
C LEU A 79 4.90 8.69 16.33
N ILE A 80 3.64 9.13 16.60
CA ILE A 80 3.23 10.52 16.36
C ILE A 80 2.87 11.17 17.69
N THR A 81 3.53 12.27 18.02
CA THR A 81 3.16 13.13 19.15
C THR A 81 2.29 14.29 18.68
N ASP A 82 1.53 14.89 19.59
CA ASP A 82 0.65 16.03 19.31
C ASP A 82 -0.30 15.77 18.12
N PHE A 83 -0.89 14.56 18.05
CA PHE A 83 -1.75 14.19 16.95
C PHE A 83 -3.11 14.88 17.02
N TYR A 84 -3.46 15.62 15.97
CA TYR A 84 -4.75 16.28 15.77
C TYR A 84 -5.51 15.62 14.62
N PRO A 85 -6.50 14.77 14.88
CA PRO A 85 -7.31 14.13 13.85
C PRO A 85 -8.18 15.15 13.13
N LEU A 86 -8.32 14.99 11.81
CA LEU A 86 -9.16 15.85 10.97
C LEU A 86 -10.20 15.02 10.21
N SER A 87 -11.46 15.27 10.51
CA SER A 87 -12.61 14.52 9.99
C SER A 87 -13.29 15.19 8.80
N GLY A 88 -13.99 14.39 8.01
CA GLY A 88 -14.89 14.80 6.94
C GLY A 88 -14.24 15.24 5.64
N ASP A 89 -14.95 14.98 4.54
CA ASP A 89 -14.54 15.36 3.19
C ASP A 89 -14.93 16.79 2.78
N ARG A 90 -15.71 17.48 3.60
CA ARG A 90 -16.31 18.81 3.34
C ARG A 90 -17.31 18.80 2.17
N ALA A 91 -17.78 17.63 1.76
CA ALA A 91 -18.76 17.49 0.68
C ALA A 91 -19.99 16.68 1.11
N PHE A 92 -19.80 15.53 1.78
CA PHE A 92 -20.88 14.64 2.17
C PHE A 92 -20.82 14.22 3.64
N SER A 93 -19.77 13.49 4.07
CA SER A 93 -19.69 13.00 5.46
C SER A 93 -18.27 12.60 5.89
N GLU A 94 -18.16 12.11 7.13
CA GLU A 94 -16.98 11.40 7.62
C GLU A 94 -16.99 9.96 7.13
N ASP A 95 -15.78 9.45 6.81
CA ASP A 95 -15.52 8.04 6.61
C ASP A 95 -14.36 7.59 7.53
N LYS A 96 -14.69 6.80 8.53
CA LYS A 96 -13.75 6.32 9.53
C LYS A 96 -12.79 5.25 9.03
N ALA A 97 -13.04 4.67 7.83
CA ALA A 97 -12.14 3.72 7.19
C ALA A 97 -10.80 4.35 6.76
N ILE A 98 -10.73 5.69 6.61
CA ILE A 98 -9.47 6.43 6.52
C ILE A 98 -9.37 7.33 7.74
N MET A 99 -8.33 7.13 8.53
CA MET A 99 -7.91 8.02 9.61
C MET A 99 -6.86 9.00 9.08
N GLY A 100 -6.85 10.24 9.55
CA GLY A 100 -5.79 11.18 9.18
C GLY A 100 -5.82 12.47 9.98
N GLY A 101 -4.67 13.13 10.07
CA GLY A 101 -4.48 14.34 10.85
C GLY A 101 -3.03 14.80 10.85
N PHE A 102 -2.78 15.93 11.49
CA PHE A 102 -1.43 16.47 11.67
C PHE A 102 -0.87 16.11 13.03
N GLY A 103 0.43 15.93 13.10
CA GLY A 103 1.15 15.67 14.35
C GLY A 103 2.65 15.86 14.15
N LYS A 104 3.43 15.37 15.10
CA LYS A 104 4.90 15.40 15.03
C LYS A 104 5.44 13.97 15.00
N PHE A 105 6.18 13.66 13.96
CA PHE A 105 6.98 12.45 13.84
C PHE A 105 8.43 12.78 14.16
N ARG A 106 8.95 12.27 15.28
CA ARG A 106 10.32 12.54 15.75
C ARG A 106 10.68 14.06 15.74
N GLY A 107 9.73 14.88 16.16
CA GLY A 107 9.88 16.32 16.24
C GLY A 107 9.56 17.10 14.95
N GLN A 108 9.46 16.45 13.80
CA GLN A 108 9.06 17.05 12.53
C GLN A 108 7.55 17.05 12.37
N SER A 109 6.96 18.18 11.95
CA SER A 109 5.54 18.23 11.59
C SER A 109 5.25 17.34 10.37
N VAL A 110 4.21 16.51 10.45
CA VAL A 110 3.80 15.61 9.39
C VAL A 110 2.28 15.59 9.25
N LEU A 111 1.79 15.35 8.03
CA LEU A 111 0.49 14.76 7.82
C LEU A 111 0.65 13.24 7.94
N VAL A 112 -0.13 12.60 8.81
CA VAL A 112 -0.24 11.15 8.83
C VAL A 112 -1.66 10.74 8.48
N MET A 113 -1.78 9.74 7.60
CA MET A 113 -3.08 9.15 7.23
C MET A 113 -2.93 7.66 6.97
N GLY A 114 -4.02 6.92 7.02
CA GLY A 114 -4.01 5.50 6.69
C GLY A 114 -5.36 4.84 6.83
N HIS A 115 -5.45 3.61 6.33
CA HIS A 115 -6.63 2.79 6.48
C HIS A 115 -6.73 2.25 7.91
N GLU A 116 -7.91 2.37 8.50
CA GLU A 116 -8.19 1.85 9.83
C GLU A 116 -9.25 0.75 9.76
N LYS A 117 -8.92 -0.43 10.28
CA LYS A 117 -9.80 -1.62 10.28
C LYS A 117 -10.60 -1.80 11.57
N GLY A 118 -10.19 -1.15 12.66
CA GLY A 118 -10.73 -1.40 14.00
C GLY A 118 -10.17 -2.68 14.65
N HIS A 119 -10.21 -2.73 15.98
CA HIS A 119 -9.61 -3.83 16.78
C HIS A 119 -10.61 -4.89 17.20
N ASP A 120 -11.85 -4.50 17.49
CA ASP A 120 -12.96 -5.36 17.91
C ASP A 120 -14.11 -5.32 16.89
N THR A 121 -15.12 -6.14 17.09
CA THR A 121 -16.24 -6.26 16.16
C THR A 121 -16.97 -4.94 15.97
N TYR A 122 -17.16 -4.15 17.02
CA TYR A 122 -17.88 -2.88 16.93
C TYR A 122 -17.09 -1.85 16.13
N SER A 123 -15.83 -1.65 16.50
CA SER A 123 -14.93 -0.72 15.79
C SER A 123 -14.68 -1.14 14.34
N ARG A 124 -14.63 -2.45 14.05
CA ARG A 124 -14.53 -2.95 12.66
C ARG A 124 -15.73 -2.56 11.80
N ILE A 125 -16.95 -2.68 12.35
CA ILE A 125 -18.16 -2.24 11.64
C ILE A 125 -18.13 -0.72 11.44
N GLU A 126 -17.73 0.03 12.46
CA GLU A 126 -17.63 1.50 12.42
C GLU A 126 -16.64 1.98 11.35
N HIS A 127 -15.49 1.30 11.21
CA HIS A 127 -14.46 1.58 10.21
C HIS A 127 -14.69 0.83 8.89
N ASN A 128 -15.88 0.26 8.69
CA ASN A 128 -16.24 -0.50 7.49
C ASN A 128 -15.17 -1.52 7.08
N PHE A 129 -14.57 -2.21 8.06
CA PHE A 129 -13.51 -3.20 7.88
C PHE A 129 -12.27 -2.68 7.11
N GLY A 130 -12.01 -1.39 7.18
CA GLY A 130 -10.94 -0.73 6.44
C GLY A 130 -11.22 -0.56 4.95
N MET A 131 -12.49 -0.64 4.53
CA MET A 131 -12.90 -0.40 3.14
C MET A 131 -13.44 1.03 2.99
N PRO A 132 -12.67 1.97 2.43
CA PRO A 132 -13.11 3.35 2.32
C PRO A 132 -14.23 3.54 1.32
N LYS A 133 -15.11 4.48 1.65
CA LYS A 133 -16.13 5.06 0.78
C LYS A 133 -15.55 6.29 0.05
N PRO A 134 -16.26 6.89 -0.92
CA PRO A 134 -15.76 8.07 -1.64
C PRO A 134 -15.34 9.22 -0.72
N GLU A 135 -16.03 9.38 0.42
CA GLU A 135 -15.78 10.41 1.42
C GLU A 135 -14.39 10.26 2.05
N GLY A 136 -13.95 9.03 2.31
CA GLY A 136 -12.61 8.75 2.84
C GLY A 136 -11.51 9.20 1.89
N TYR A 137 -11.65 8.89 0.62
CA TYR A 137 -10.70 9.32 -0.41
C TYR A 137 -10.69 10.83 -0.61
N ARG A 138 -11.87 11.49 -0.64
CA ARG A 138 -11.92 12.96 -0.71
C ARG A 138 -11.36 13.64 0.54
N LYS A 139 -11.54 13.04 1.72
CA LYS A 139 -10.86 13.48 2.94
C LYS A 139 -9.34 13.40 2.78
N ALA A 140 -8.81 12.29 2.30
CA ALA A 140 -7.38 12.14 2.04
C ALA A 140 -6.85 13.23 1.09
N GLN A 141 -7.54 13.51 -0.03
CA GLN A 141 -7.19 14.60 -0.94
C GLN A 141 -7.13 15.95 -0.23
N ARG A 142 -8.16 16.25 0.57
CA ARG A 142 -8.23 17.51 1.33
C ARG A 142 -7.06 17.65 2.28
N LEU A 143 -6.71 16.60 3.01
CA LEU A 143 -5.59 16.60 3.95
C LEU A 143 -4.25 16.75 3.23
N MET A 144 -4.05 16.04 2.14
CA MET A 144 -2.84 16.13 1.31
C MET A 144 -2.62 17.53 0.73
N LYS A 145 -3.68 18.17 0.20
CA LYS A 145 -3.60 19.57 -0.28
C LYS A 145 -3.29 20.55 0.85
N LEU A 146 -3.78 20.28 2.06
CA LEU A 146 -3.44 21.10 3.22
C LEU A 146 -1.98 20.91 3.64
N ALA A 147 -1.47 19.67 3.58
CA ALA A 147 -0.05 19.39 3.83
C ALA A 147 0.86 20.08 2.81
N GLU A 148 0.51 20.06 1.54
CA GLU A 148 1.24 20.80 0.50
C GLU A 148 1.25 22.31 0.75
N HIS A 149 0.09 22.87 1.14
CA HIS A 149 -0.01 24.30 1.43
C HIS A 149 0.93 24.76 2.54
N PHE A 150 1.19 23.91 3.53
CA PHE A 150 2.08 24.19 4.66
C PHE A 150 3.49 23.58 4.49
N ASP A 151 3.81 23.02 3.34
CA ASP A 151 5.07 22.33 3.06
C ASP A 151 5.40 21.24 4.09
N ILE A 152 4.41 20.40 4.41
CA ILE A 152 4.47 19.33 5.40
C ILE A 152 4.51 17.98 4.72
N PRO A 153 5.50 17.09 5.01
CA PRO A 153 5.56 15.75 4.44
C PRO A 153 4.40 14.86 4.88
N VAL A 154 4.11 13.87 4.06
CA VAL A 154 2.99 12.93 4.22
C VAL A 154 3.52 11.53 4.54
N ILE A 155 2.97 10.91 5.60
CA ILE A 155 3.12 9.49 5.91
C ILE A 155 1.78 8.82 5.65
N SER A 156 1.76 7.76 4.84
CA SER A 156 0.55 7.03 4.48
C SER A 156 0.67 5.56 4.85
N PHE A 157 -0.24 5.06 5.69
CA PHE A 157 -0.33 3.64 6.06
C PHE A 157 -1.42 2.94 5.26
N VAL A 158 -1.06 1.84 4.59
CA VAL A 158 -1.99 1.07 3.76
C VAL A 158 -2.33 -0.25 4.45
N ASP A 159 -3.62 -0.43 4.78
CA ASP A 159 -4.17 -1.68 5.30
C ASP A 159 -5.66 -1.80 4.96
N THR A 160 -5.98 -2.20 3.75
CA THR A 160 -7.34 -2.35 3.25
C THR A 160 -7.50 -3.60 2.39
N PRO A 161 -8.61 -4.35 2.49
CA PRO A 161 -8.94 -5.38 1.51
C PRO A 161 -9.38 -4.80 0.15
N GLY A 162 -9.68 -3.50 0.08
CA GLY A 162 -10.11 -2.78 -1.11
C GLY A 162 -11.05 -1.63 -0.80
N ALA A 163 -11.47 -0.92 -1.83
CA ALA A 163 -12.48 0.12 -1.70
C ALA A 163 -13.88 -0.50 -1.48
N TYR A 164 -14.74 0.18 -0.74
CA TYR A 164 -16.13 -0.28 -0.54
C TYR A 164 -16.91 -0.28 -1.86
N SER A 165 -17.52 -1.43 -2.19
CA SER A 165 -18.20 -1.68 -3.47
C SER A 165 -19.73 -1.57 -3.40
N GLY A 166 -20.29 -1.04 -2.30
CA GLY A 166 -21.73 -0.92 -2.12
C GLY A 166 -22.37 0.17 -3.00
N LEU A 167 -23.66 0.02 -3.31
CA LEU A 167 -24.45 0.92 -4.17
C LEU A 167 -24.29 2.41 -3.80
N GLY A 168 -24.28 2.74 -2.49
CA GLY A 168 -24.10 4.11 -2.05
C GLY A 168 -22.72 4.69 -2.37
N ALA A 169 -21.66 3.87 -2.49
CA ALA A 169 -20.36 4.32 -2.94
C ALA A 169 -20.34 4.59 -4.46
N GLU A 170 -20.95 3.71 -5.25
CA GLU A 170 -21.12 3.92 -6.70
C GLU A 170 -21.88 5.23 -6.98
N GLN A 171 -22.99 5.46 -6.31
CA GLN A 171 -23.80 6.68 -6.45
C GLN A 171 -23.05 7.97 -6.12
N ARG A 172 -22.04 7.90 -5.23
CA ARG A 172 -21.24 9.05 -4.82
C ARG A 172 -19.88 9.12 -5.48
N GLY A 173 -19.64 8.33 -6.54
CA GLY A 173 -18.46 8.41 -7.38
C GLY A 173 -17.22 7.74 -6.79
N GLN A 174 -17.30 6.46 -6.41
CA GLN A 174 -16.18 5.71 -5.83
C GLN A 174 -14.95 5.70 -6.73
N SER A 175 -15.13 5.37 -8.01
CA SER A 175 -14.03 5.29 -8.97
C SER A 175 -13.39 6.66 -9.21
N GLU A 176 -14.20 7.72 -9.29
CA GLU A 176 -13.71 9.09 -9.45
C GLU A 176 -12.92 9.53 -8.21
N ALA A 177 -13.42 9.25 -6.99
CA ALA A 177 -12.74 9.61 -5.76
C ALA A 177 -11.37 8.90 -5.64
N ILE A 178 -11.27 7.62 -6.02
CA ILE A 178 -10.02 6.87 -6.08
C ILE A 178 -9.05 7.50 -7.09
N ALA A 179 -9.50 7.72 -8.33
CA ALA A 179 -8.68 8.29 -9.40
C ALA A 179 -8.14 9.67 -9.04
N ARG A 180 -9.00 10.56 -8.50
CA ARG A 180 -8.58 11.90 -8.04
C ARG A 180 -7.63 11.87 -6.86
N THR A 181 -7.73 10.86 -5.99
CA THR A 181 -6.79 10.74 -4.87
C THR A 181 -5.42 10.32 -5.37
N THR A 182 -5.36 9.37 -6.31
CA THR A 182 -4.12 8.98 -6.98
C THR A 182 -3.49 10.16 -7.73
N GLU A 183 -4.29 10.92 -8.49
CA GLU A 183 -3.85 12.16 -9.18
C GLU A 183 -3.31 13.19 -8.17
N CYS A 184 -3.99 13.36 -7.04
CA CYS A 184 -3.53 14.24 -5.96
C CYS A 184 -2.16 13.80 -5.44
N CYS A 185 -1.98 12.52 -5.11
CA CYS A 185 -0.67 11.98 -4.70
C CYS A 185 0.40 12.30 -5.75
N LEU A 186 0.14 12.05 -7.04
CA LEU A 186 1.09 12.29 -8.13
C LEU A 186 1.44 13.77 -8.36
N SER A 187 0.57 14.68 -7.92
CA SER A 187 0.73 16.13 -8.16
C SER A 187 1.36 16.90 -7.00
N LEU A 188 1.42 16.31 -5.80
CA LEU A 188 1.95 16.98 -4.60
C LEU A 188 3.44 17.30 -4.70
N GLY A 189 3.81 18.52 -4.27
CA GLY A 189 5.19 18.99 -4.18
C GLY A 189 5.88 18.67 -2.84
N VAL A 190 5.27 17.88 -1.96
CA VAL A 190 5.84 17.48 -0.67
C VAL A 190 6.22 15.99 -0.66
N PRO A 191 7.16 15.57 0.21
CA PRO A 191 7.51 14.15 0.37
C PRO A 191 6.29 13.29 0.75
N ILE A 192 6.15 12.12 0.14
CA ILE A 192 5.16 11.11 0.51
C ILE A 192 5.88 9.78 0.72
N VAL A 193 5.87 9.28 1.96
CA VAL A 193 6.34 7.94 2.31
C VAL A 193 5.13 7.06 2.63
N VAL A 194 5.01 5.96 1.91
CA VAL A 194 3.93 4.99 2.07
C VAL A 194 4.46 3.74 2.74
N VAL A 195 3.68 3.16 3.66
CA VAL A 195 3.99 1.85 4.26
C VAL A 195 2.78 0.94 4.14
N ILE A 196 2.95 -0.21 3.48
CA ILE A 196 1.94 -1.28 3.46
C ILE A 196 2.14 -2.12 4.71
N ILE A 197 1.21 -1.96 5.68
CA ILE A 197 1.32 -2.57 7.01
C ILE A 197 0.53 -3.86 7.18
N GLY A 198 -0.37 -4.17 6.26
CA GLY A 198 -1.20 -5.37 6.26
C GLY A 198 -1.61 -5.74 4.85
N GLU A 199 -2.87 -5.52 4.48
CA GLU A 199 -3.35 -5.76 3.12
C GLU A 199 -3.30 -4.48 2.27
N GLY A 200 -2.68 -4.55 1.10
CA GLY A 200 -2.77 -3.54 0.06
C GLY A 200 -3.73 -3.99 -1.04
N GLY A 201 -5.05 -3.82 -0.83
CA GLY A 201 -6.08 -4.33 -1.74
C GLY A 201 -6.46 -3.33 -2.83
N SER A 202 -6.23 -3.68 -4.11
CA SER A 202 -6.83 -3.06 -5.29
C SER A 202 -6.69 -1.53 -5.35
N GLY A 203 -7.64 -0.85 -6.00
CA GLY A 203 -7.71 0.61 -6.10
C GLY A 203 -7.82 1.32 -4.76
N GLY A 204 -8.35 0.64 -3.73
CA GLY A 204 -8.40 1.16 -2.36
C GLY A 204 -7.01 1.46 -1.82
N ALA A 205 -6.09 0.54 -2.01
CA ALA A 205 -4.70 0.70 -1.59
C ALA A 205 -3.95 1.71 -2.45
N VAL A 206 -4.10 1.65 -3.79
CA VAL A 206 -3.40 2.54 -4.73
C VAL A 206 -3.73 4.00 -4.47
N ALA A 207 -4.99 4.31 -4.11
CA ALA A 207 -5.46 5.68 -3.92
C ALA A 207 -4.59 6.49 -2.95
N ILE A 208 -4.19 5.92 -1.82
CA ILE A 208 -3.30 6.57 -0.85
C ILE A 208 -1.90 5.93 -0.79
N GLY A 209 -1.67 4.92 -1.64
CA GLY A 209 -0.42 4.18 -1.76
C GLY A 209 0.58 4.75 -2.77
N THR A 210 0.26 5.87 -3.41
CA THR A 210 1.06 6.47 -4.48
C THR A 210 2.05 7.48 -3.92
N GLY A 211 3.20 7.02 -3.40
CA GLY A 211 4.25 7.83 -2.76
C GLY A 211 5.54 7.97 -3.56
N ASN A 212 6.45 8.81 -3.07
CA ASN A 212 7.83 8.85 -3.57
C ASN A 212 8.54 7.53 -3.26
N ASN A 213 8.32 7.04 -2.05
CA ASN A 213 8.79 5.72 -1.64
C ASN A 213 7.63 4.90 -1.08
N VAL A 214 7.61 3.63 -1.43
CA VAL A 214 6.64 2.64 -0.95
C VAL A 214 7.39 1.54 -0.22
N LEU A 215 7.17 1.45 1.07
CA LEU A 215 7.74 0.44 1.95
C LEU A 215 6.66 -0.61 2.23
N MET A 216 7.07 -1.81 2.59
CA MET A 216 6.13 -2.89 2.87
C MET A 216 6.66 -3.77 3.99
N LEU A 217 5.82 -4.09 4.97
CA LEU A 217 6.18 -5.07 5.99
C LEU A 217 6.32 -6.46 5.35
N GLU A 218 7.23 -7.26 5.89
CA GLU A 218 7.62 -8.56 5.34
C GLU A 218 6.43 -9.51 5.11
N ASN A 219 5.49 -9.55 6.07
CA ASN A 219 4.30 -10.40 6.01
C ASN A 219 3.03 -9.65 5.59
N SER A 220 3.17 -8.51 4.95
CA SER A 220 2.08 -7.82 4.26
C SER A 220 1.90 -8.38 2.85
N VAL A 221 0.76 -8.08 2.23
CA VAL A 221 0.44 -8.45 0.85
C VAL A 221 -0.03 -7.24 0.06
N TYR A 222 0.30 -7.21 -1.24
CA TYR A 222 -0.14 -6.14 -2.15
C TYR A 222 -0.64 -6.76 -3.44
N SER A 223 -1.92 -6.57 -3.76
CA SER A 223 -2.55 -7.25 -4.89
C SER A 223 -3.75 -6.48 -5.43
N VAL A 224 -4.02 -6.64 -6.71
CA VAL A 224 -5.19 -6.07 -7.38
C VAL A 224 -6.51 -6.74 -6.96
N ILE A 225 -6.45 -7.98 -6.48
CA ILE A 225 -7.61 -8.77 -6.04
C ILE A 225 -7.20 -9.71 -4.91
N SER A 226 -8.14 -10.08 -4.05
CA SER A 226 -7.87 -11.11 -3.03
C SER A 226 -7.67 -12.50 -3.68
N PRO A 227 -6.87 -13.39 -3.06
CA PRO A 227 -6.72 -14.77 -3.56
C PRO A 227 -8.05 -15.51 -3.71
N GLU A 228 -8.99 -15.29 -2.79
CA GLU A 228 -10.35 -15.87 -2.85
C GLU A 228 -11.13 -15.33 -4.05
N GLY A 229 -11.07 -14.03 -4.30
CA GLY A 229 -11.69 -13.41 -5.47
C GLY A 229 -11.08 -13.91 -6.77
N CYS A 230 -9.77 -14.03 -6.82
CA CYS A 230 -9.02 -14.56 -7.97
C CYS A 230 -9.42 -16.02 -8.27
N SER A 231 -9.43 -16.89 -7.25
CA SER A 231 -9.80 -18.29 -7.39
C SER A 231 -11.25 -18.45 -7.86
N SER A 232 -12.16 -17.65 -7.33
CA SER A 232 -13.58 -17.65 -7.72
C SER A 232 -13.79 -17.25 -9.18
N ILE A 233 -13.04 -16.25 -9.66
CA ILE A 233 -13.18 -15.75 -11.04
C ILE A 233 -12.51 -16.68 -12.05
N LEU A 234 -11.25 -17.10 -11.79
CA LEU A 234 -10.47 -17.85 -12.76
C LEU A 234 -10.81 -19.34 -12.79
N TRP A 235 -11.01 -19.95 -11.63
CA TRP A 235 -11.26 -21.39 -11.51
C TRP A 235 -12.69 -21.75 -11.14
N LYS A 236 -13.50 -20.76 -10.70
CA LYS A 236 -14.85 -20.99 -10.15
C LYS A 236 -14.84 -21.97 -8.96
N ASP A 237 -13.71 -22.01 -8.25
CA ASP A 237 -13.45 -22.94 -7.16
C ASP A 237 -12.63 -22.27 -6.06
N THR A 238 -13.28 -22.02 -4.92
CA THR A 238 -12.64 -21.37 -3.76
C THR A 238 -11.63 -22.24 -3.04
N SER A 239 -11.62 -23.58 -3.29
CA SER A 239 -10.59 -24.46 -2.72
C SER A 239 -9.19 -24.16 -3.28
N LYS A 240 -9.10 -23.48 -4.43
CA LYS A 240 -7.86 -23.08 -5.09
C LYS A 240 -7.28 -21.73 -4.64
N THR A 241 -7.74 -21.22 -3.50
CA THR A 241 -7.26 -19.93 -2.96
C THR A 241 -5.75 -19.90 -2.71
N ALA A 242 -5.15 -21.00 -2.24
CA ALA A 242 -3.71 -21.08 -2.04
C ALA A 242 -2.92 -21.03 -3.37
N GLU A 243 -3.41 -21.74 -4.41
CA GLU A 243 -2.85 -21.68 -5.77
C GLU A 243 -2.96 -20.27 -6.35
N ALA A 244 -4.10 -19.60 -6.10
CA ALA A 244 -4.31 -18.22 -6.53
C ALA A 244 -3.33 -17.26 -5.85
N ALA A 245 -3.08 -17.40 -4.54
CA ALA A 245 -2.11 -16.59 -3.81
C ALA A 245 -0.69 -16.74 -4.39
N GLU A 246 -0.29 -17.95 -4.76
CA GLU A 246 0.99 -18.25 -5.41
C GLU A 246 1.10 -17.59 -6.79
N ALA A 247 0.04 -17.69 -7.59
CA ALA A 247 -0.01 -17.16 -8.96
C ALA A 247 -0.03 -15.63 -8.99
N LEU A 248 -0.67 -14.98 -8.01
CA LEU A 248 -0.79 -13.52 -7.91
C LEU A 248 0.52 -12.80 -7.62
N LYS A 249 1.54 -13.49 -7.12
CA LYS A 249 2.85 -12.89 -6.78
C LYS A 249 2.70 -11.64 -5.88
N LEU A 250 1.95 -11.79 -4.78
CA LEU A 250 1.47 -10.69 -3.94
C LEU A 250 2.35 -10.37 -2.71
N THR A 251 3.44 -11.11 -2.51
CA THR A 251 4.30 -10.96 -1.34
C THR A 251 5.23 -9.75 -1.44
N ALA A 252 5.77 -9.29 -0.31
CA ALA A 252 6.73 -8.20 -0.29
C ALA A 252 7.97 -8.49 -1.16
N SER A 253 8.44 -9.74 -1.16
CA SER A 253 9.56 -10.15 -2.02
C SER A 253 9.22 -10.13 -3.51
N ASP A 254 7.97 -10.47 -3.88
CA ASP A 254 7.53 -10.36 -5.27
C ASP A 254 7.41 -8.90 -5.71
N MET A 255 6.83 -8.04 -4.86
CA MET A 255 6.68 -6.60 -5.15
C MET A 255 8.03 -5.89 -5.26
N LEU A 256 9.03 -6.28 -4.45
CA LEU A 256 10.37 -5.72 -4.56
C LEU A 256 11.06 -6.12 -5.87
N LYS A 257 10.88 -7.38 -6.33
CA LYS A 257 11.47 -7.88 -7.59
C LYS A 257 10.96 -7.17 -8.85
N ILE A 258 9.76 -6.61 -8.80
CA ILE A 258 9.13 -5.90 -9.92
C ILE A 258 9.10 -4.38 -9.72
N ASP A 259 9.90 -3.87 -8.77
CA ASP A 259 10.09 -2.45 -8.46
C ASP A 259 8.78 -1.70 -8.11
N VAL A 260 7.77 -2.41 -7.58
CA VAL A 260 6.53 -1.81 -7.07
C VAL A 260 6.75 -1.20 -5.69
N ILE A 261 7.63 -1.79 -4.88
CA ILE A 261 8.06 -1.26 -3.58
C ILE A 261 9.56 -1.01 -3.57
N ASP A 262 10.01 -0.11 -2.68
CA ASP A 262 11.42 0.28 -2.56
C ASP A 262 12.16 -0.51 -1.47
N LYS A 263 11.44 -0.96 -0.45
CA LYS A 263 12.05 -1.65 0.70
C LYS A 263 11.07 -2.57 1.40
N ILE A 264 11.58 -3.72 1.82
CA ILE A 264 10.91 -4.60 2.78
C ILE A 264 11.38 -4.20 4.18
N ILE A 265 10.43 -3.97 5.08
CA ILE A 265 10.70 -3.80 6.51
C ILE A 265 10.58 -5.18 7.16
N PRO A 266 11.67 -5.73 7.72
CA PRO A 266 11.63 -7.05 8.32
C PRO A 266 10.75 -7.07 9.56
N GLU A 267 10.01 -8.14 9.72
CA GLU A 267 9.24 -8.43 10.93
C GLU A 267 10.02 -9.39 11.83
N PRO A 268 9.91 -9.26 13.16
CA PRO A 268 10.45 -10.27 14.07
C PRO A 268 9.86 -11.64 13.79
N ILE A 269 10.58 -12.71 14.12
CA ILE A 269 10.09 -14.08 14.03
C ILE A 269 8.76 -14.21 14.82
N GLY A 270 7.74 -14.83 14.23
CA GLY A 270 6.40 -14.82 14.77
C GLY A 270 5.52 -13.68 14.25
N GLY A 271 6.09 -12.71 13.52
CA GLY A 271 5.35 -11.65 12.83
C GLY A 271 4.95 -10.45 13.69
N ALA A 272 4.45 -9.41 13.04
CA ALA A 272 4.05 -8.15 13.67
C ALA A 272 2.96 -8.32 14.74
N HIS A 273 2.08 -9.31 14.59
CA HIS A 273 0.99 -9.57 15.53
C HIS A 273 1.45 -10.14 16.89
N ARG A 274 2.69 -10.61 16.98
CA ARG A 274 3.33 -11.03 18.25
C ARG A 274 4.26 -9.95 18.82
N HIS A 275 4.82 -9.10 17.96
CA HIS A 275 5.88 -8.15 18.31
C HIS A 275 5.53 -6.73 17.86
N HIS A 276 4.41 -6.18 18.36
CA HIS A 276 3.88 -4.88 17.93
C HIS A 276 4.91 -3.75 18.02
N LEU A 277 5.43 -3.49 19.21
CA LEU A 277 6.33 -2.34 19.44
C LEU A 277 7.62 -2.42 18.62
N VAL A 278 8.20 -3.62 18.50
CA VAL A 278 9.41 -3.82 17.68
C VAL A 278 9.11 -3.51 16.21
N THR A 279 8.01 -4.03 15.69
CA THR A 279 7.60 -3.79 14.30
C THR A 279 7.29 -2.31 14.05
N ILE A 280 6.58 -1.65 14.97
CA ILE A 280 6.26 -0.22 14.88
C ILE A 280 7.53 0.62 14.88
N ASN A 281 8.50 0.33 15.79
CA ASN A 281 9.77 1.04 15.85
C ASN A 281 10.60 0.85 14.57
N ASN A 282 10.75 -0.39 14.07
CA ASN A 282 11.43 -0.66 12.82
C ASN A 282 10.79 0.08 11.64
N THR A 283 9.47 0.19 11.65
CA THR A 283 8.72 0.96 10.66
C THR A 283 9.03 2.45 10.79
N GLY A 284 9.06 2.99 12.01
CA GLY A 284 9.45 4.36 12.27
C GLY A 284 10.86 4.68 11.78
N ASP A 285 11.83 3.81 12.04
CA ASP A 285 13.21 3.99 11.56
C ASP A 285 13.30 4.00 10.04
N ALA A 286 12.54 3.12 9.38
CA ALA A 286 12.46 3.09 7.93
C ALA A 286 11.83 4.37 7.34
N ILE A 287 10.73 4.86 7.92
CA ILE A 287 10.08 6.12 7.51
C ILE A 287 11.04 7.30 7.65
N GLU A 288 11.72 7.43 8.79
CA GLU A 288 12.67 8.53 9.04
C GLU A 288 13.77 8.57 8.00
N ASN A 289 14.36 7.40 7.69
CA ASN A 289 15.42 7.31 6.69
C ASN A 289 14.96 7.86 5.32
N TYR A 290 13.77 7.51 4.87
CA TYR A 290 13.26 7.98 3.58
C TYR A 290 12.79 9.43 3.62
N LEU A 291 12.20 9.91 4.72
CA LEU A 291 11.88 11.33 4.87
C LEU A 291 13.15 12.19 4.83
N ASN A 292 14.23 11.76 5.47
CA ASN A 292 15.52 12.47 5.44
C ASN A 292 16.13 12.53 4.03
N ILE A 293 16.00 11.46 3.23
CA ILE A 293 16.44 11.45 1.83
C ILE A 293 15.62 12.44 1.00
N LEU A 294 14.31 12.45 1.18
CA LEU A 294 13.38 13.28 0.41
C LEU A 294 13.40 14.75 0.82
N SER A 295 13.74 15.09 2.07
CA SER A 295 13.78 16.45 2.59
C SER A 295 14.79 17.37 1.88
N ASN A 296 15.78 16.77 1.17
CA ASN A 296 16.78 17.50 0.40
C ASN A 296 16.34 17.81 -1.05
N GLN A 297 15.14 17.39 -1.45
CA GLN A 297 14.62 17.57 -2.80
C GLN A 297 13.59 18.70 -2.85
N HIS A 298 13.59 19.46 -3.94
CA HIS A 298 12.60 20.50 -4.18
C HIS A 298 11.27 19.91 -4.64
N GLY A 299 10.16 20.62 -4.41
CA GLY A 299 8.81 20.14 -4.70
C GLY A 299 8.59 19.65 -6.13
N ASN A 300 9.17 20.33 -7.14
CA ASN A 300 9.10 19.88 -8.54
C ASN A 300 9.89 18.61 -8.80
N GLU A 301 11.02 18.39 -8.13
CA GLU A 301 11.82 17.16 -8.22
C GLU A 301 11.08 16.00 -7.58
N LEU A 302 10.48 16.21 -6.39
CA LEU A 302 9.65 15.23 -5.70
C LEU A 302 8.46 14.78 -6.56
N LYS A 303 7.79 15.73 -7.20
CA LYS A 303 6.67 15.45 -8.11
C LYS A 303 7.14 14.68 -9.34
N HIS A 304 8.21 15.13 -10.00
CA HIS A 304 8.73 14.50 -11.20
C HIS A 304 9.24 13.09 -10.93
N SER A 305 10.07 12.90 -9.89
CA SER A 305 10.59 11.58 -9.52
C SER A 305 9.47 10.59 -9.19
N ARG A 306 8.41 11.05 -8.49
CA ARG A 306 7.24 10.25 -8.22
C ARG A 306 6.50 9.84 -9.49
N GLN A 307 6.26 10.76 -10.42
CA GLN A 307 5.60 10.46 -11.69
C GLN A 307 6.42 9.48 -12.53
N GLU A 308 7.72 9.70 -12.68
CA GLU A 308 8.62 8.80 -13.41
C GLU A 308 8.64 7.39 -12.81
N ARG A 309 8.68 7.27 -11.46
CA ARG A 309 8.60 5.99 -10.78
C ARG A 309 7.41 5.13 -11.26
N TYR A 310 6.21 5.70 -11.27
CA TYR A 310 5.01 4.96 -11.69
C TYR A 310 4.95 4.70 -13.19
N LEU A 311 5.51 5.58 -14.02
CA LEU A 311 5.62 5.35 -15.45
C LEU A 311 6.62 4.24 -15.82
N GLN A 312 7.56 3.93 -14.94
CA GLN A 312 8.55 2.86 -15.13
C GLN A 312 8.06 1.49 -14.72
N ILE A 313 7.02 1.40 -13.86
CA ILE A 313 6.46 0.12 -13.43
C ILE A 313 6.04 -0.69 -14.67
N GLY A 314 6.54 -1.93 -14.76
CA GLY A 314 6.31 -2.83 -15.89
C GLY A 314 7.24 -2.61 -17.10
N ARG A 315 8.05 -1.54 -17.14
CA ARG A 315 9.06 -1.35 -18.20
C ARG A 315 10.38 -2.04 -17.90
N LEU A 316 10.78 -2.08 -16.62
CA LEU A 316 12.06 -2.65 -16.15
C LEU A 316 11.88 -4.01 -15.45
N GLY A 317 10.66 -4.49 -15.27
CA GLY A 317 10.35 -5.73 -14.55
C GLY A 317 10.51 -7.00 -15.39
N LEU A 318 9.82 -8.06 -15.00
CA LEU A 318 9.84 -9.42 -15.58
C LEU A 318 9.70 -9.50 -17.13
N PHE A 319 9.37 -8.39 -17.77
CA PHE A 319 9.19 -8.30 -19.22
C PHE A 319 10.42 -7.76 -19.95
N SER A 320 11.49 -7.30 -19.28
CA SER A 320 12.64 -6.70 -19.94
C SER A 320 13.41 -7.67 -20.84
N GLU A 321 13.51 -8.95 -20.48
CA GLU A 321 14.13 -9.98 -21.34
C GLU A 321 13.19 -10.56 -22.41
N LYS A 322 11.86 -10.50 -22.17
CA LYS A 322 10.84 -10.99 -23.12
C LYS A 322 10.29 -9.85 -24.01
N THR A 323 10.49 -8.59 -23.65
CA THR A 323 9.98 -7.46 -24.44
C THR A 323 10.71 -7.34 -25.78
N THR A 324 11.97 -7.74 -25.86
CA THR A 324 12.71 -7.80 -27.14
C THR A 324 12.03 -8.79 -28.10
N THR A 325 11.67 -9.97 -27.61
CA THR A 325 10.97 -10.99 -28.41
C THR A 325 9.49 -10.66 -28.65
N ALA A 326 8.80 -10.02 -27.69
CA ALA A 326 7.40 -9.64 -27.87
C ALA A 326 7.25 -8.44 -28.82
N ASN A 327 8.13 -7.46 -28.76
CA ASN A 327 8.16 -6.36 -29.70
C ASN A 327 8.55 -6.81 -31.12
N GLU A 328 9.48 -7.75 -31.27
CA GLU A 328 9.80 -8.38 -32.56
C GLU A 328 8.64 -9.19 -33.11
N VAL A 329 7.89 -9.89 -32.27
CA VAL A 329 6.68 -10.66 -32.68
C VAL A 329 5.53 -9.71 -33.04
N LEU A 330 5.35 -8.61 -32.29
CA LEU A 330 4.35 -7.59 -32.60
C LEU A 330 4.72 -6.78 -33.85
N ASP A 331 5.98 -6.40 -34.01
CA ASP A 331 6.49 -5.72 -35.22
C ASP A 331 6.39 -6.61 -36.47
N ASN A 332 6.61 -7.92 -36.33
CA ASN A 332 6.43 -8.89 -37.41
C ASN A 332 4.96 -9.19 -37.73
N LYS A 333 4.06 -9.12 -36.75
CA LYS A 333 2.64 -9.47 -36.93
C LYS A 333 1.76 -8.29 -37.34
N TYR A 334 2.13 -7.07 -36.90
CA TYR A 334 1.32 -5.85 -37.11
C TYR A 334 2.06 -4.72 -37.85
N GLY A 335 3.30 -4.95 -38.28
CA GLY A 335 4.17 -3.93 -38.87
C GLY A 335 4.68 -2.95 -37.81
N LYS A 336 5.79 -2.26 -38.11
CA LYS A 336 6.35 -1.21 -37.23
C LYS A 336 5.34 -0.07 -37.11
N SER A 337 4.44 -0.13 -36.16
CA SER A 337 3.61 1.02 -35.78
C SER A 337 4.49 2.03 -35.06
N ARG A 338 5.10 2.95 -35.82
CA ARG A 338 5.60 4.19 -35.21
C ARG A 338 4.42 4.84 -34.49
N PRO A 339 4.61 5.33 -33.23
CA PRO A 339 3.57 6.14 -32.60
C PRO A 339 3.23 7.25 -33.58
N GLN A 340 2.01 7.26 -34.07
CA GLN A 340 1.55 8.33 -34.96
C GLN A 340 1.62 9.61 -34.14
N GLN A 341 2.54 10.51 -34.53
CA GLN A 341 2.51 11.86 -33.96
C GLN A 341 1.09 12.41 -34.17
N PRO A 342 0.52 13.08 -33.17
CA PRO A 342 -0.77 13.72 -33.35
C PRO A 342 -0.78 14.53 -34.64
N PHE A 343 -1.86 14.45 -35.41
CA PHE A 343 -1.98 15.04 -36.75
C PHE A 343 -1.50 16.52 -36.82
N TYR A 344 -1.71 17.29 -35.76
CA TYR A 344 -1.27 18.69 -35.63
C TYR A 344 0.23 18.89 -35.35
N LEU A 345 0.99 17.85 -35.00
CA LEU A 345 2.44 17.92 -34.79
C LEU A 345 3.25 17.52 -36.04
N ASN A 346 2.59 17.08 -37.10
CA ASN A 346 3.28 16.74 -38.35
C ASN A 346 3.71 18.02 -39.07
N THR A 347 5.01 18.27 -39.09
CA THR A 347 5.63 19.49 -39.67
C THR A 347 5.19 19.73 -41.12
N LYS A 348 4.95 18.68 -41.89
CA LYS A 348 4.47 18.81 -43.30
C LYS A 348 3.04 19.34 -43.36
N ILE A 349 2.19 19.00 -42.40
CA ILE A 349 0.81 19.49 -42.32
C ILE A 349 0.79 20.95 -41.86
N GLN A 350 1.66 21.31 -40.92
CA GLN A 350 1.82 22.72 -40.50
C GLN A 350 2.28 23.62 -41.66
N ILE A 351 3.26 23.15 -42.42
CA ILE A 351 3.72 23.88 -43.61
C ILE A 351 2.61 24.00 -44.66
N PHE A 352 1.86 22.93 -44.92
CA PHE A 352 0.73 22.94 -45.84
C PHE A 352 -0.36 23.93 -45.41
N PHE A 353 -0.68 23.94 -44.10
CA PHE A 353 -1.67 24.88 -43.54
C PHE A 353 -1.19 26.34 -43.64
N LEU A 354 0.09 26.60 -43.41
CA LEU A 354 0.68 27.94 -43.57
C LEU A 354 0.62 28.44 -45.03
N ILE A 355 0.96 27.58 -45.99
CA ILE A 355 0.88 27.89 -47.42
C ILE A 355 -0.58 28.15 -47.83
N PHE A 356 -1.51 27.34 -47.35
CA PHE A 356 -2.94 27.48 -47.63
C PHE A 356 -3.50 28.81 -47.11
N VAL A 357 -3.17 29.19 -45.87
CA VAL A 357 -3.57 30.46 -45.27
C VAL A 357 -2.97 31.66 -46.04
N THR A 358 -1.69 31.60 -46.44
CA THR A 358 -1.05 32.67 -47.25
C THR A 358 -1.68 32.81 -48.62
N LEU A 359 -2.05 31.72 -49.28
CA LEU A 359 -2.78 31.77 -50.54
C LEU A 359 -4.17 32.38 -50.41
N ILE A 360 -4.91 32.10 -49.33
CA ILE A 360 -6.21 32.73 -49.07
C ILE A 360 -6.05 34.23 -48.87
N ILE A 361 -5.04 34.67 -48.13
CA ILE A 361 -4.78 36.10 -47.90
C ILE A 361 -4.43 36.80 -49.23
N LEU A 362 -3.59 36.21 -50.06
CA LEU A 362 -3.23 36.76 -51.38
C LEU A 362 -4.44 36.80 -52.32
N PHE A 363 -5.29 35.78 -52.30
CA PHE A 363 -6.49 35.71 -53.12
C PHE A 363 -7.54 36.75 -52.67
N SER A 364 -7.73 36.93 -51.35
CA SER A 364 -8.60 38.00 -50.86
C SER A 364 -8.07 39.40 -51.16
N TYR A 365 -6.75 39.61 -51.08
CA TYR A 365 -6.13 40.89 -51.51
C TYR A 365 -6.35 41.20 -53.00
N TRP A 366 -6.27 40.16 -53.87
CA TRP A 366 -6.52 40.30 -55.32
C TRP A 366 -7.99 40.57 -55.67
N ILE A 367 -8.95 40.12 -54.87
CA ILE A 367 -10.40 40.38 -55.09
C ILE A 367 -10.82 41.77 -54.62
N PHE A 368 -10.16 42.31 -53.60
CA PHE A 368 -10.55 43.59 -52.99
C PHE A 368 -9.71 44.79 -53.42
N ASN A 369 -8.70 44.62 -54.33
CA ASN A 369 -8.01 45.62 -55.05
C ASN A 369 -8.16 45.44 -56.60
#